data_d59ea38cf4e9d1df1c7bb0bf39fc2834
#
_entry.id   d59ea38cf4e9d1df1c7bb0bf39fc2834
#
_cell.length_a   1.000
_cell.length_b   1.000
_cell.length_c   1.000
_cell.angle_alpha   90.00
_cell.angle_beta   90.00
_cell.angle_gamma   90.00
#
_symmetry.space_group_name_H-M   'P 1'
#
loop_
_entity.id
_entity.type
_entity.pdbx_description
1 polymer ?
#
loop_
_entity_poly.entity_id
_entity_poly.type
_entity_poly.pdbx_seq_one_letter_code
_entity_poly.pdbx_strand_id
1 'polypeptide(L)'
;MTVTTPGLVCAHHHLYSTLARGMPAPPRTPTAFTEILEQVWWRLDAALDLDLLGWSARLGAVEALEAGTTAIVDHHASPSAIDGSLDVIAEACAEVGVRVVCCYEVTDRHGPAGAAAGLAENDRFLRAGGRGMVGAHACLTLSDATLEAVVGLAADHGVGVHIHVGEDAVDSGAAERLRPHARDDWLLAHCVHVDPPLAGTIAHNPRSNLNNGVGYARPARWADAGNRVVLGSDGIGAAMLEEFALAYAAHRADDVTATPEPAWAWLQAGAHLVPEVLGDEVTWSADRADPWYLAFTPGVRAERVVVDGEVVVEGGHCTKVDAERIRARAWEEARELWSRL
;
A
#
# COMPACT_ATOMS: atom_id res chain seq x y z
N MET A 1 4.18 31.61 0.60
CA MET A 1 2.72 31.34 0.60
C MET A 1 2.57 29.85 0.78
N THR A 2 1.50 29.39 1.42
CA THR A 2 1.20 27.97 1.63
C THR A 2 -0.15 27.66 1.01
N VAL A 3 -0.35 26.42 0.58
CA VAL A 3 -1.62 25.92 0.06
C VAL A 3 -2.09 24.76 0.90
N THR A 4 -3.39 24.63 1.08
CA THR A 4 -4.03 23.55 1.85
C THR A 4 -4.85 22.66 0.92
N THR A 5 -4.74 21.34 1.11
CA THR A 5 -5.54 20.32 0.44
C THR A 5 -6.15 19.38 1.46
N PRO A 6 -7.13 18.54 1.09
CA PRO A 6 -7.49 17.37 1.88
C PRO A 6 -6.29 16.45 2.13
N GLY A 7 -6.43 15.52 3.07
CA GLY A 7 -5.45 14.46 3.31
C GLY A 7 -5.29 13.53 2.10
N LEU A 8 -4.12 12.93 1.97
CA LEU A 8 -3.83 11.97 0.91
C LEU A 8 -4.03 10.53 1.40
N VAL A 9 -4.39 9.64 0.48
CA VAL A 9 -4.52 8.19 0.72
C VAL A 9 -3.44 7.44 -0.04
N CYS A 10 -2.67 6.61 0.66
CA CYS A 10 -1.87 5.58 0.03
C CYS A 10 -2.75 4.34 -0.14
N ALA A 11 -3.17 4.06 -1.39
CA ALA A 11 -4.20 3.07 -1.67
C ALA A 11 -3.70 1.61 -1.66
N HIS A 12 -2.40 1.39 -1.63
CA HIS A 12 -1.75 0.09 -1.48
C HIS A 12 -0.39 0.28 -0.86
N HIS A 13 -0.16 -0.37 0.26
CA HIS A 13 1.08 -0.27 1.02
C HIS A 13 1.36 -1.54 1.82
N HIS A 14 2.61 -1.74 2.21
CA HIS A 14 3.08 -2.81 3.07
C HIS A 14 3.83 -2.21 4.27
N LEU A 15 3.12 -1.85 5.33
CA LEU A 15 3.71 -1.24 6.53
C LEU A 15 4.76 -2.13 7.19
N TYR A 16 4.66 -3.46 7.03
CA TYR A 16 5.64 -4.40 7.55
C TYR A 16 7.04 -4.23 6.96
N SER A 17 7.16 -3.62 5.79
CA SER A 17 8.42 -3.47 5.06
C SER A 17 9.19 -2.18 5.38
N THR A 18 8.66 -1.31 6.25
CA THR A 18 9.31 -0.02 6.55
C THR A 18 10.73 -0.20 7.09
N LEU A 19 10.98 -1.24 7.90
CA LEU A 19 12.29 -1.57 8.44
C LEU A 19 13.26 -2.20 7.42
N ALA A 20 12.80 -2.51 6.20
CA ALA A 20 13.65 -3.07 5.16
C ALA A 20 14.61 -2.06 4.53
N ARG A 21 14.34 -0.76 4.69
CA ARG A 21 15.20 0.28 4.11
C ARG A 21 16.60 0.28 4.73
N GLY A 22 17.59 0.03 3.90
CA GLY A 22 18.99 -0.10 4.33
C GLY A 22 19.40 -1.52 4.72
N MET A 23 18.53 -2.51 4.58
CA MET A 23 18.87 -3.91 4.82
C MET A 23 20.01 -4.39 3.90
N PRO A 24 20.78 -5.41 4.31
CA PRO A 24 21.82 -6.01 3.48
C PRO A 24 21.26 -6.50 2.15
N ALA A 25 22.04 -6.35 1.09
CA ALA A 25 21.68 -6.90 -0.22
C ALA A 25 21.47 -8.43 -0.13
N PRO A 26 20.59 -9.01 -0.94
CA PRO A 26 20.42 -10.46 -0.99
C PRO A 26 21.71 -11.15 -1.41
N PRO A 27 21.91 -12.45 -1.09
CA PRO A 27 23.16 -13.18 -1.34
C PRO A 27 23.61 -13.16 -2.80
N ARG A 28 22.67 -13.02 -3.72
CA ARG A 28 22.92 -12.83 -5.16
C ARG A 28 21.94 -11.80 -5.72
N THR A 29 22.34 -11.09 -6.76
CA THR A 29 21.46 -10.13 -7.45
C THR A 29 20.29 -10.88 -8.11
N PRO A 30 19.04 -10.56 -7.78
CA PRO A 30 17.89 -11.12 -8.49
C PRO A 30 17.92 -10.74 -9.97
N THR A 31 17.54 -11.67 -10.84
CA THR A 31 17.50 -11.49 -12.30
C THR A 31 16.09 -11.60 -12.87
N ALA A 32 15.12 -11.94 -12.02
CA ALA A 32 13.69 -12.04 -12.35
C ALA A 32 12.85 -11.59 -11.17
N PHE A 33 11.61 -11.19 -11.43
CA PHE A 33 10.67 -10.74 -10.40
C PHE A 33 10.46 -11.80 -9.30
N THR A 34 10.26 -13.06 -9.68
CA THR A 34 10.09 -14.15 -8.70
C THR A 34 11.31 -14.31 -7.79
N GLU A 35 12.52 -14.06 -8.29
CA GLU A 35 13.72 -14.05 -7.46
C GLU A 35 13.76 -12.85 -6.49
N ILE A 36 13.17 -11.69 -6.84
CA ILE A 36 13.00 -10.57 -5.92
C ILE A 36 12.07 -10.98 -4.78
N LEU A 37 10.94 -11.63 -5.10
CA LEU A 37 10.03 -12.15 -4.09
C LEU A 37 10.74 -13.13 -3.15
N GLU A 38 11.40 -14.16 -3.69
CA GLU A 38 12.04 -15.22 -2.92
C GLU A 38 13.24 -14.75 -2.09
N GLN A 39 14.07 -13.87 -2.63
CA GLN A 39 15.34 -13.48 -2.00
C GLN A 39 15.20 -12.25 -1.10
N VAL A 40 14.14 -11.44 -1.28
CA VAL A 40 13.94 -10.20 -0.55
C VAL A 40 12.66 -10.29 0.28
N TRP A 41 11.49 -10.22 -0.36
CA TRP A 41 10.22 -9.99 0.34
C TRP A 41 9.77 -11.18 1.19
N TRP A 42 9.85 -12.41 0.66
CA TRP A 42 9.45 -13.63 1.40
C TRP A 42 10.43 -14.02 2.51
N ARG A 43 11.64 -13.52 2.48
CA ARG A 43 12.57 -13.65 3.61
C ARG A 43 12.27 -12.62 4.68
N LEU A 44 11.94 -11.40 4.25
CA LEU A 44 11.59 -10.32 5.16
C LEU A 44 10.31 -10.66 5.95
N ASP A 45 9.22 -11.06 5.25
CA ASP A 45 7.95 -11.38 5.89
C ASP A 45 8.06 -12.55 6.88
N ALA A 46 8.87 -13.57 6.56
CA ALA A 46 9.12 -14.73 7.41
C ALA A 46 9.96 -14.40 8.66
N ALA A 47 10.74 -13.33 8.63
CA ALA A 47 11.60 -12.91 9.74
C ALA A 47 10.89 -12.03 10.79
N LEU A 48 9.66 -11.57 10.49
CA LEU A 48 8.88 -10.71 11.36
C LEU A 48 8.30 -11.45 12.56
N ASP A 49 8.28 -10.77 13.71
CA ASP A 49 7.41 -11.03 14.83
C ASP A 49 6.51 -9.80 15.08
N LEU A 50 5.57 -9.90 16.03
CA LEU A 50 4.62 -8.82 16.31
C LEU A 50 5.29 -7.54 16.84
N ASP A 51 6.43 -7.64 17.55
CA ASP A 51 7.14 -6.48 18.07
C ASP A 51 7.82 -5.71 16.93
N LEU A 52 8.56 -6.41 16.06
CA LEU A 52 9.15 -5.85 14.84
C LEU A 52 8.10 -5.21 13.94
N LEU A 53 6.96 -5.90 13.75
CA LEU A 53 5.84 -5.39 12.99
C LEU A 53 5.30 -4.08 13.57
N GLY A 54 5.11 -4.02 14.89
CA GLY A 54 4.63 -2.82 15.57
C GLY A 54 5.55 -1.61 15.39
N TRP A 55 6.88 -1.82 15.42
CA TRP A 55 7.83 -0.73 15.18
C TRP A 55 7.90 -0.33 13.70
N SER A 56 7.79 -1.30 12.79
CA SER A 56 7.68 -1.04 11.35
C SER A 56 6.47 -0.17 11.02
N ALA A 57 5.29 -0.54 11.56
CA ALA A 57 4.06 0.19 11.34
C ALA A 57 4.08 1.60 11.95
N ARG A 58 4.62 1.78 13.18
CA ARG A 58 4.76 3.11 13.79
C ARG A 58 5.64 4.04 12.97
N LEU A 59 6.80 3.53 12.52
CA LEU A 59 7.72 4.33 11.69
C LEU A 59 7.05 4.71 10.38
N GLY A 60 6.42 3.74 9.68
CA GLY A 60 5.72 4.00 8.42
C GLY A 60 4.57 5.00 8.57
N ALA A 61 3.81 4.92 9.67
CA ALA A 61 2.74 5.85 9.98
C ALA A 61 3.26 7.28 10.25
N VAL A 62 4.34 7.45 11.02
CA VAL A 62 4.99 8.76 11.24
C VAL A 62 5.41 9.38 9.91
N GLU A 63 6.09 8.62 9.06
CA GLU A 63 6.57 9.10 7.77
C GLU A 63 5.42 9.42 6.80
N ALA A 64 4.34 8.65 6.83
CA ALA A 64 3.14 8.93 6.05
C ALA A 64 2.53 10.29 6.42
N LEU A 65 2.32 10.57 7.72
CA LEU A 65 1.80 11.86 8.17
C LEU A 65 2.71 13.03 7.78
N GLU A 66 4.01 12.90 7.98
CA GLU A 66 4.98 13.95 7.63
C GLU A 66 5.06 14.16 6.12
N ALA A 67 4.62 13.18 5.32
CA ALA A 67 4.44 13.30 3.87
C ALA A 67 3.03 13.76 3.45
N GLY A 68 2.13 14.08 4.40
CA GLY A 68 0.76 14.53 4.13
C GLY A 68 -0.22 13.40 3.78
N THR A 69 0.16 12.15 3.97
CA THR A 69 -0.70 10.98 3.80
C THR A 69 -1.38 10.67 5.12
N THR A 70 -2.71 10.83 5.19
CA THR A 70 -3.49 10.69 6.41
C THR A 70 -4.22 9.35 6.51
N ALA A 71 -4.20 8.57 5.43
CA ALA A 71 -4.75 7.22 5.41
C ALA A 71 -3.93 6.27 4.54
N ILE A 72 -3.88 5.00 4.96
CA ILE A 72 -3.17 3.90 4.29
C ILE A 72 -4.12 2.72 4.12
N VAL A 73 -4.09 2.08 2.96
CA VAL A 73 -4.68 0.74 2.75
C VAL A 73 -3.52 -0.25 2.77
N ASP A 74 -3.38 -0.94 3.89
CA ASP A 74 -2.25 -1.85 4.16
C ASP A 74 -2.55 -3.28 3.71
N HIS A 75 -1.56 -3.92 3.12
CA HIS A 75 -1.59 -5.31 2.69
C HIS A 75 -0.48 -6.07 3.43
N HIS A 76 -0.83 -6.85 4.43
CA HIS A 76 0.10 -7.37 5.43
C HIS A 76 0.46 -8.84 5.23
N ALA A 77 1.75 -9.16 5.38
CA ALA A 77 2.28 -10.52 5.44
C ALA A 77 3.27 -10.69 6.60
N SER A 78 3.05 -11.70 7.44
CA SER A 78 3.95 -12.14 8.51
C SER A 78 3.69 -13.62 8.85
N PRO A 79 4.16 -14.57 8.02
CA PRO A 79 3.80 -15.98 8.18
C PRO A 79 4.24 -16.59 9.50
N SER A 80 5.22 -16.01 10.18
CA SER A 80 5.70 -16.43 11.50
C SER A 80 4.90 -15.81 12.67
N ALA A 81 4.04 -14.80 12.40
CA ALA A 81 3.29 -14.05 13.42
C ALA A 81 1.96 -13.55 12.85
N ILE A 82 1.06 -14.48 12.49
CA ILE A 82 -0.21 -14.17 11.82
C ILE A 82 -1.24 -13.62 12.80
N ASP A 83 -1.53 -14.40 13.84
CA ASP A 83 -2.60 -14.10 14.80
C ASP A 83 -2.33 -12.80 15.57
N GLY A 84 -3.26 -11.84 15.49
CA GLY A 84 -3.15 -10.51 16.09
C GLY A 84 -2.31 -9.50 15.30
N SER A 85 -1.76 -9.86 14.15
CA SER A 85 -0.90 -8.96 13.34
C SER A 85 -1.65 -7.72 12.84
N LEU A 86 -2.91 -7.87 12.47
CA LEU A 86 -3.72 -6.75 11.98
C LEU A 86 -4.07 -5.76 13.11
N ASP A 87 -4.25 -6.25 14.36
CA ASP A 87 -4.45 -5.36 15.50
C ASP A 87 -3.18 -4.54 15.78
N VAL A 88 -2.00 -5.16 15.72
CA VAL A 88 -0.71 -4.48 15.93
C VAL A 88 -0.53 -3.33 14.93
N ILE A 89 -0.88 -3.54 13.65
CA ILE A 89 -0.82 -2.50 12.64
C ILE A 89 -1.85 -1.40 12.92
N ALA A 90 -3.10 -1.78 13.19
CA ALA A 90 -4.18 -0.84 13.45
C ALA A 90 -3.90 0.04 14.69
N GLU A 91 -3.40 -0.57 15.77
CA GLU A 91 -3.02 0.13 16.99
C GLU A 91 -1.84 1.09 16.78
N ALA A 92 -0.80 0.64 16.06
CA ALA A 92 0.35 1.47 15.73
C ALA A 92 -0.03 2.70 14.89
N CYS A 93 -0.89 2.52 13.89
CA CYS A 93 -1.40 3.62 13.08
C CYS A 93 -2.29 4.59 13.89
N ALA A 94 -3.17 4.06 14.75
CA ALA A 94 -4.02 4.85 15.61
C ALA A 94 -3.23 5.67 16.64
N GLU A 95 -2.17 5.09 17.24
CA GLU A 95 -1.26 5.78 18.15
C GLU A 95 -0.64 7.01 17.49
N VAL A 96 -0.21 6.88 16.24
CA VAL A 96 0.41 7.96 15.46
C VAL A 96 -0.62 8.93 14.89
N GLY A 97 -1.85 8.47 14.61
CA GLY A 97 -2.93 9.29 14.07
C GLY A 97 -3.17 9.11 12.57
N VAL A 98 -2.72 8.02 11.97
CA VAL A 98 -3.04 7.63 10.59
C VAL A 98 -4.23 6.69 10.59
N ARG A 99 -5.19 6.91 9.68
CA ARG A 99 -6.25 5.93 9.43
C ARG A 99 -5.68 4.77 8.63
N VAL A 100 -6.05 3.55 8.98
CA VAL A 100 -5.61 2.37 8.23
C VAL A 100 -6.80 1.47 7.89
N VAL A 101 -6.77 0.89 6.69
CA VAL A 101 -7.60 -0.23 6.25
C VAL A 101 -6.66 -1.42 6.13
N CYS A 102 -6.85 -2.46 6.93
CA CYS A 102 -5.94 -3.60 7.01
C CYS A 102 -6.47 -4.83 6.29
N CYS A 103 -5.58 -5.64 5.76
CA CYS A 103 -5.89 -7.02 5.38
C CYS A 103 -4.66 -7.90 5.55
N TYR A 104 -4.87 -9.19 5.88
CA TYR A 104 -3.80 -10.19 5.89
C TYR A 104 -3.73 -10.89 4.54
N GLU A 105 -2.54 -10.99 3.99
CA GLU A 105 -2.21 -11.62 2.70
C GLU A 105 -2.34 -13.14 2.76
N VAL A 106 -3.50 -13.69 2.41
CA VAL A 106 -3.71 -15.13 2.31
C VAL A 106 -2.92 -15.69 1.15
N THR A 107 -2.18 -16.79 1.39
CA THR A 107 -1.33 -17.43 0.38
C THR A 107 -1.14 -18.92 0.67
N ASP A 108 -1.01 -19.74 -0.37
CA ASP A 108 -0.68 -21.17 -0.22
C ASP A 108 0.83 -21.44 -0.11
N ARG A 109 1.68 -20.41 -0.13
CA ARG A 109 3.16 -20.55 0.01
C ARG A 109 3.58 -21.31 1.26
N HIS A 110 2.78 -21.19 2.34
CA HIS A 110 3.05 -21.81 3.64
C HIS A 110 2.14 -23.03 3.88
N GLY A 111 1.60 -23.60 2.81
CA GLY A 111 0.71 -24.76 2.83
C GLY A 111 -0.69 -24.46 3.37
N PRO A 112 -1.56 -25.49 3.45
CA PRO A 112 -2.97 -25.30 3.83
C PRO A 112 -3.18 -24.70 5.22
N ALA A 113 -2.28 -24.99 6.16
CA ALA A 113 -2.36 -24.44 7.53
C ALA A 113 -2.08 -22.93 7.54
N GLY A 114 -1.10 -22.45 6.74
CA GLY A 114 -0.80 -21.04 6.60
C GLY A 114 -1.96 -20.29 5.93
N ALA A 115 -2.53 -20.83 4.86
CA ALA A 115 -3.70 -20.25 4.19
C ALA A 115 -4.90 -20.15 5.15
N ALA A 116 -5.19 -21.22 5.90
CA ALA A 116 -6.27 -21.22 6.89
C ALA A 116 -6.04 -20.20 8.03
N ALA A 117 -4.79 -20.04 8.50
CA ALA A 117 -4.45 -19.04 9.51
C ALA A 117 -4.62 -17.61 8.99
N GLY A 118 -4.22 -17.34 7.75
CA GLY A 118 -4.42 -16.03 7.12
C GLY A 118 -5.91 -15.68 6.93
N LEU A 119 -6.74 -16.66 6.51
CA LEU A 119 -8.20 -16.50 6.46
C LEU A 119 -8.77 -16.21 7.85
N ALA A 120 -8.33 -16.95 8.86
CA ALA A 120 -8.79 -16.78 10.25
C ALA A 120 -8.43 -15.40 10.81
N GLU A 121 -7.25 -14.84 10.49
CA GLU A 121 -6.85 -13.51 10.93
C GLU A 121 -7.71 -12.41 10.30
N ASN A 122 -7.97 -12.47 8.98
CA ASN A 122 -8.91 -11.56 8.32
C ASN A 122 -10.31 -11.64 8.97
N ASP A 123 -10.84 -12.88 9.17
CA ASP A 123 -12.15 -13.11 9.80
C ASP A 123 -12.20 -12.56 11.23
N ARG A 124 -11.19 -12.87 12.04
CA ARG A 124 -11.07 -12.39 13.42
C ARG A 124 -11.07 -10.86 13.51
N PHE A 125 -10.24 -10.21 12.71
CA PHE A 125 -10.08 -8.76 12.70
C PHE A 125 -11.39 -8.06 12.27
N LEU A 126 -12.02 -8.53 11.19
CA LEU A 126 -13.27 -7.97 10.69
C LEU A 126 -14.43 -8.21 11.69
N ARG A 127 -14.54 -9.38 12.32
CA ARG A 127 -15.54 -9.65 13.37
C ARG A 127 -15.37 -8.78 14.60
N ALA A 128 -14.14 -8.41 14.93
CA ALA A 128 -13.85 -7.49 16.04
C ALA A 128 -14.21 -6.03 15.71
N GLY A 129 -14.68 -5.74 14.49
CA GLY A 129 -15.03 -4.40 14.02
C GLY A 129 -13.82 -3.64 13.44
N GLY A 130 -12.73 -4.33 13.17
CA GLY A 130 -11.55 -3.76 12.50
C GLY A 130 -11.90 -3.25 11.10
N ARG A 131 -11.34 -2.13 10.72
CA ARG A 131 -11.51 -1.54 9.38
C ARG A 131 -10.62 -2.29 8.40
N GLY A 132 -11.18 -3.11 7.55
CA GLY A 132 -10.40 -3.98 6.68
C GLY A 132 -11.09 -4.47 5.43
N MET A 133 -10.30 -5.18 4.63
CA MET A 133 -10.70 -5.98 3.47
C MET A 133 -10.27 -7.42 3.73
N VAL A 134 -10.58 -8.36 2.83
CA VAL A 134 -9.94 -9.68 2.85
C VAL A 134 -8.72 -9.65 1.93
N GLY A 135 -7.54 -9.91 2.48
CA GLY A 135 -6.29 -9.91 1.72
C GLY A 135 -6.03 -11.24 1.02
N ALA A 136 -5.49 -11.17 -0.18
CA ALA A 136 -4.95 -12.32 -0.90
C ALA A 136 -3.65 -11.91 -1.60
N HIS A 137 -2.64 -12.79 -1.63
CA HIS A 137 -1.36 -12.41 -2.24
C HIS A 137 -1.51 -12.13 -3.74
N ALA A 138 -1.53 -13.15 -4.56
CA ALA A 138 -1.66 -13.05 -6.00
C ALA A 138 -2.13 -14.39 -6.58
N CYS A 139 -2.69 -14.38 -7.79
CA CYS A 139 -3.18 -15.61 -8.42
C CYS A 139 -2.09 -16.68 -8.54
N LEU A 140 -0.85 -16.30 -8.75
CA LEU A 140 0.28 -17.25 -8.89
C LEU A 140 0.57 -18.06 -7.62
N THR A 141 0.11 -17.60 -6.44
CA THR A 141 0.37 -18.27 -5.15
C THR A 141 -0.89 -18.79 -4.47
N LEU A 142 -2.02 -18.80 -5.17
CA LEU A 142 -3.31 -19.27 -4.66
C LEU A 142 -3.80 -20.47 -5.45
N SER A 143 -4.26 -21.51 -4.77
CA SER A 143 -5.10 -22.54 -5.35
C SER A 143 -6.52 -22.00 -5.61
N ASP A 144 -7.30 -22.68 -6.46
CA ASP A 144 -8.69 -22.28 -6.67
C ASP A 144 -9.52 -22.38 -5.40
N ALA A 145 -9.27 -23.41 -4.59
CA ALA A 145 -9.96 -23.59 -3.31
C ALA A 145 -9.67 -22.44 -2.32
N THR A 146 -8.42 -21.95 -2.25
CA THR A 146 -8.05 -20.82 -1.41
C THR A 146 -8.64 -19.52 -1.94
N LEU A 147 -8.64 -19.31 -3.26
CA LEU A 147 -9.29 -18.16 -3.88
C LEU A 147 -10.80 -18.13 -3.58
N GLU A 148 -11.49 -19.28 -3.73
CA GLU A 148 -12.92 -19.39 -3.40
C GLU A 148 -13.18 -19.08 -1.91
N ALA A 149 -12.31 -19.55 -1.01
CA ALA A 149 -12.42 -19.26 0.41
C ALA A 149 -12.24 -17.75 0.71
N VAL A 150 -11.28 -17.08 0.07
CA VAL A 150 -11.10 -15.62 0.16
C VAL A 150 -12.35 -14.89 -0.32
N VAL A 151 -12.87 -15.25 -1.48
CA VAL A 151 -14.11 -14.67 -2.07
C VAL A 151 -15.31 -14.87 -1.15
N GLY A 152 -15.47 -16.08 -0.61
CA GLY A 152 -16.55 -16.42 0.33
C GLY A 152 -16.47 -15.59 1.60
N LEU A 153 -15.28 -15.50 2.20
CA LEU A 153 -15.05 -14.70 3.43
C LEU A 153 -15.34 -13.21 3.19
N ALA A 154 -14.90 -12.66 2.07
CA ALA A 154 -15.19 -11.27 1.71
C ALA A 154 -16.70 -11.03 1.56
N ALA A 155 -17.42 -11.97 0.94
CA ALA A 155 -18.87 -11.90 0.82
C ALA A 155 -19.59 -12.00 2.16
N ASP A 156 -19.15 -12.87 3.07
CA ASP A 156 -19.73 -13.06 4.41
C ASP A 156 -19.61 -11.79 5.27
N HIS A 157 -18.52 -11.03 5.10
CA HIS A 157 -18.31 -9.76 5.80
C HIS A 157 -18.83 -8.54 5.04
N GLY A 158 -19.26 -8.68 3.77
CA GLY A 158 -19.70 -7.57 2.93
C GLY A 158 -18.58 -6.57 2.61
N VAL A 159 -17.34 -7.04 2.50
CA VAL A 159 -16.16 -6.24 2.14
C VAL A 159 -15.55 -6.71 0.82
N GLY A 160 -14.68 -5.90 0.23
CA GLY A 160 -13.92 -6.27 -0.96
C GLY A 160 -12.70 -7.15 -0.66
N VAL A 161 -12.06 -7.63 -1.72
CA VAL A 161 -10.77 -8.33 -1.68
C VAL A 161 -9.67 -7.35 -2.11
N HIS A 162 -8.54 -7.39 -1.42
CA HIS A 162 -7.32 -6.67 -1.79
C HIS A 162 -6.27 -7.69 -2.25
N ILE A 163 -5.82 -7.59 -3.49
CA ILE A 163 -4.98 -8.61 -4.14
C ILE A 163 -4.02 -7.99 -5.16
N HIS A 164 -2.80 -8.53 -5.29
CA HIS A 164 -1.89 -8.21 -6.40
C HIS A 164 -2.34 -8.93 -7.66
N VAL A 165 -2.36 -8.22 -8.79
CA VAL A 165 -2.92 -8.77 -10.05
C VAL A 165 -1.97 -8.46 -11.19
N GLY A 166 -1.40 -9.51 -11.81
CA GLY A 166 -0.58 -9.37 -13.00
C GLY A 166 0.55 -8.35 -12.83
N GLU A 167 1.22 -8.34 -11.68
CA GLU A 167 2.36 -7.47 -11.44
C GLU A 167 3.49 -7.77 -12.42
N ASP A 168 3.80 -9.06 -12.60
CA ASP A 168 4.76 -9.55 -13.60
C ASP A 168 4.09 -10.48 -14.61
N ALA A 169 4.75 -10.73 -15.73
CA ALA A 169 4.25 -11.60 -16.80
C ALA A 169 3.96 -13.04 -16.33
N VAL A 170 4.58 -13.50 -15.24
CA VAL A 170 4.32 -14.83 -14.66
C VAL A 170 2.87 -14.94 -14.14
N ASP A 171 2.23 -13.83 -13.79
CA ASP A 171 0.83 -13.75 -13.33
C ASP A 171 -0.13 -13.18 -14.40
N SER A 172 0.23 -13.20 -15.67
CA SER A 172 -0.57 -12.63 -16.76
C SER A 172 -1.95 -13.27 -16.95
N GLY A 173 -2.14 -14.50 -16.46
CA GLY A 173 -3.44 -15.19 -16.43
C GLY A 173 -4.40 -14.74 -15.32
N ALA A 174 -3.97 -13.86 -14.43
CA ALA A 174 -4.76 -13.46 -13.26
C ALA A 174 -6.12 -12.86 -13.61
N ALA A 175 -6.19 -12.00 -14.64
CA ALA A 175 -7.46 -11.38 -15.03
C ALA A 175 -8.53 -12.41 -15.45
N GLU A 176 -8.15 -13.45 -16.18
CA GLU A 176 -9.09 -14.51 -16.58
C GLU A 176 -9.60 -15.29 -15.37
N ARG A 177 -8.70 -15.60 -14.45
CA ARG A 177 -9.01 -16.34 -13.23
C ARG A 177 -9.88 -15.55 -12.26
N LEU A 178 -9.64 -14.22 -12.13
CA LEU A 178 -10.38 -13.35 -11.22
C LEU A 178 -11.73 -12.88 -11.78
N ARG A 179 -11.90 -12.85 -13.11
CA ARG A 179 -13.09 -12.31 -13.77
C ARG A 179 -14.45 -12.86 -13.26
N PRO A 180 -14.59 -14.14 -12.88
CA PRO A 180 -15.83 -14.67 -12.33
C PRO A 180 -16.15 -14.15 -10.92
N HIS A 181 -15.15 -13.64 -10.19
CA HIS A 181 -15.21 -13.31 -8.77
C HIS A 181 -15.11 -11.83 -8.48
N ALA A 182 -14.33 -11.09 -9.29
CA ALA A 182 -14.02 -9.69 -9.04
C ALA A 182 -15.26 -8.80 -9.05
N ARG A 183 -15.34 -7.85 -8.10
CA ARG A 183 -16.45 -6.92 -7.92
C ARG A 183 -15.89 -5.50 -7.78
N ASP A 184 -16.78 -4.50 -7.89
CA ASP A 184 -16.42 -3.08 -7.86
C ASP A 184 -15.80 -2.63 -6.53
N ASP A 185 -16.05 -3.37 -5.44
CA ASP A 185 -15.49 -3.14 -4.11
C ASP A 185 -14.08 -3.76 -3.90
N TRP A 186 -13.54 -4.45 -4.91
CA TRP A 186 -12.19 -5.01 -4.85
C TRP A 186 -11.11 -3.96 -5.11
N LEU A 187 -9.94 -4.17 -4.51
CA LEU A 187 -8.74 -3.38 -4.74
C LEU A 187 -7.67 -4.26 -5.41
N LEU A 188 -7.37 -3.94 -6.65
CA LEU A 188 -6.48 -4.70 -7.54
C LEU A 188 -5.17 -3.94 -7.68
N ALA A 189 -4.11 -4.42 -7.02
CA ALA A 189 -2.81 -3.77 -7.07
C ALA A 189 -2.04 -4.13 -8.35
N HIS A 190 -1.29 -3.17 -8.89
CA HIS A 190 -0.40 -3.21 -10.06
C HIS A 190 -1.12 -3.27 -11.42
N CYS A 191 -1.73 -4.38 -11.80
CA CYS A 191 -2.39 -4.59 -13.09
C CYS A 191 -1.50 -4.26 -14.30
N VAL A 192 -0.21 -4.63 -14.26
CA VAL A 192 0.79 -4.33 -15.31
C VAL A 192 0.60 -5.23 -16.54
N HIS A 193 0.52 -6.55 -16.31
CA HIS A 193 0.49 -7.59 -17.33
C HIS A 193 -0.89 -8.21 -17.56
N VAL A 194 -1.95 -7.47 -17.23
CA VAL A 194 -3.34 -7.86 -17.47
C VAL A 194 -4.08 -6.73 -18.17
N ASP A 195 -5.14 -7.09 -18.89
CA ASP A 195 -5.94 -6.12 -19.64
C ASP A 195 -7.38 -6.00 -19.08
N PRO A 196 -7.99 -4.79 -19.16
CA PRO A 196 -9.40 -4.64 -18.88
C PRO A 196 -10.27 -5.44 -19.86
N PRO A 197 -11.55 -5.79 -19.54
CA PRO A 197 -12.22 -5.36 -18.30
C PRO A 197 -12.00 -6.35 -17.16
N LEU A 198 -11.83 -5.81 -15.96
CA LEU A 198 -11.91 -6.55 -14.70
C LEU A 198 -12.56 -5.61 -13.67
N ALA A 199 -13.59 -6.05 -12.95
CA ALA A 199 -14.25 -5.22 -11.96
C ALA A 199 -13.30 -4.92 -10.78
N GLY A 200 -13.38 -3.71 -10.24
CA GLY A 200 -12.57 -3.27 -9.10
C GLY A 200 -11.90 -1.91 -9.30
N THR A 201 -11.31 -1.43 -8.22
CA THR A 201 -10.45 -0.25 -8.19
C THR A 201 -8.99 -0.67 -8.43
N ILE A 202 -8.29 0.01 -9.33
CA ILE A 202 -6.91 -0.30 -9.70
C ILE A 202 -5.95 0.55 -8.87
N ALA A 203 -5.13 -0.06 -8.02
CA ALA A 203 -4.06 0.62 -7.32
C ALA A 203 -2.76 0.60 -8.15
N HIS A 204 -2.46 1.72 -8.78
CA HIS A 204 -1.22 1.91 -9.54
C HIS A 204 -0.08 2.29 -8.61
N ASN A 205 1.02 1.52 -8.64
CA ASN A 205 2.19 1.66 -7.78
C ASN A 205 3.43 2.03 -8.65
N PRO A 206 3.57 3.28 -9.09
CA PRO A 206 4.53 3.64 -10.13
C PRO A 206 5.98 3.37 -9.72
N ARG A 207 6.36 3.72 -8.49
CA ARG A 207 7.73 3.53 -7.98
C ARG A 207 8.08 2.06 -7.88
N SER A 208 7.19 1.25 -7.31
CA SER A 208 7.41 -0.17 -7.14
C SER A 208 7.53 -0.89 -8.48
N ASN A 209 6.62 -0.62 -9.41
CA ASN A 209 6.67 -1.21 -10.75
C ASN A 209 7.99 -0.93 -11.47
N LEU A 210 8.49 0.31 -11.35
CA LEU A 210 9.78 0.71 -11.94
C LEU A 210 10.96 0.06 -11.20
N ASN A 211 10.93 0.04 -9.87
CA ASN A 211 11.99 -0.54 -9.04
C ASN A 211 12.13 -2.05 -9.27
N ASN A 212 11.01 -2.75 -9.39
CA ASN A 212 10.97 -4.19 -9.63
C ASN A 212 11.19 -4.56 -11.11
N GLY A 213 11.24 -3.56 -12.00
CA GLY A 213 11.47 -3.78 -13.42
C GLY A 213 10.32 -4.50 -14.13
N VAL A 214 9.11 -4.51 -13.55
CA VAL A 214 7.95 -5.24 -14.08
C VAL A 214 7.23 -4.50 -15.22
N GLY A 215 7.48 -3.20 -15.41
CA GLY A 215 6.95 -2.42 -16.51
C GLY A 215 5.96 -1.34 -16.08
N TYR A 216 5.23 -0.79 -17.06
CA TYR A 216 4.27 0.29 -16.85
C TYR A 216 2.82 -0.22 -16.99
N ALA A 217 2.02 -0.05 -15.97
CA ALA A 217 0.64 -0.56 -15.87
C ALA A 217 -0.35 0.11 -16.86
N ARG A 218 0.02 1.22 -17.52
CA ARG A 218 -0.87 2.02 -18.38
C ARG A 218 -2.22 2.31 -17.72
N PRO A 219 -2.24 2.99 -16.55
CA PRO A 219 -3.46 3.17 -15.77
C PRO A 219 -4.57 3.91 -16.53
N ALA A 220 -4.24 4.73 -17.54
CA ALA A 220 -5.23 5.41 -18.37
C ALA A 220 -6.17 4.43 -19.08
N ARG A 221 -5.69 3.27 -19.56
CA ARG A 221 -6.53 2.26 -20.22
C ARG A 221 -7.60 1.67 -19.30
N TRP A 222 -7.30 1.57 -17.99
CA TRP A 222 -8.24 1.12 -16.99
C TRP A 222 -9.28 2.20 -16.69
N ALA A 223 -8.85 3.48 -16.59
CA ALA A 223 -9.76 4.60 -16.46
C ALA A 223 -10.70 4.72 -17.67
N ASP A 224 -10.20 4.53 -18.89
CA ASP A 224 -10.99 4.52 -20.13
C ASP A 224 -11.98 3.34 -20.17
N ALA A 225 -11.66 2.23 -19.55
CA ALA A 225 -12.56 1.07 -19.39
C ALA A 225 -13.62 1.26 -18.29
N GLY A 226 -13.58 2.37 -17.56
CA GLY A 226 -14.55 2.73 -16.50
C GLY A 226 -14.11 2.33 -15.10
N ASN A 227 -12.91 1.76 -14.92
CA ASN A 227 -12.38 1.47 -13.59
C ASN A 227 -11.96 2.76 -12.88
N ARG A 228 -12.12 2.79 -11.55
CA ARG A 228 -11.44 3.78 -10.73
C ARG A 228 -9.96 3.40 -10.65
N VAL A 229 -9.08 4.37 -10.91
CA VAL A 229 -7.65 4.24 -10.69
C VAL A 229 -7.28 5.09 -9.48
N VAL A 230 -6.45 4.54 -8.60
CA VAL A 230 -5.89 5.20 -7.41
C VAL A 230 -4.38 4.99 -7.37
N LEU A 231 -3.66 5.78 -6.57
CA LEU A 231 -2.22 5.62 -6.39
C LEU A 231 -1.89 4.92 -5.07
N GLY A 232 -1.00 3.95 -5.14
CA GLY A 232 -0.32 3.34 -4.01
C GLY A 232 1.20 3.46 -4.15
N SER A 233 1.92 3.09 -3.12
CA SER A 233 3.39 3.09 -3.09
C SER A 233 3.99 1.70 -2.96
N ASP A 234 3.19 0.70 -2.62
CA ASP A 234 3.67 -0.64 -2.30
C ASP A 234 4.59 -0.62 -1.05
N GLY A 235 5.67 -1.38 -0.99
CA GLY A 235 6.54 -1.49 0.18
C GLY A 235 7.63 -0.42 0.35
N ILE A 236 7.49 0.81 -0.19
CA ILE A 236 8.61 1.76 -0.30
C ILE A 236 8.44 3.02 0.55
N GLY A 237 7.29 3.25 1.10
CA GLY A 237 6.93 4.46 1.86
C GLY A 237 5.68 5.13 1.27
N ALA A 238 5.05 6.03 2.02
CA ALA A 238 3.75 6.59 1.69
C ALA A 238 3.78 8.08 1.33
N ALA A 239 4.82 8.54 0.63
CA ALA A 239 4.96 9.92 0.15
C ALA A 239 4.16 10.13 -1.16
N MET A 240 2.86 10.32 -1.05
CA MET A 240 1.94 10.25 -2.19
C MET A 240 2.09 11.38 -3.21
N LEU A 241 2.62 12.56 -2.84
CA LEU A 241 2.98 13.59 -3.85
C LEU A 241 4.17 13.16 -4.73
N GLU A 242 5.10 12.39 -4.19
CA GLU A 242 6.20 11.84 -4.98
C GLU A 242 5.69 10.75 -5.93
N GLU A 243 4.77 9.90 -5.46
CA GLU A 243 4.12 8.89 -6.31
C GLU A 243 3.32 9.53 -7.43
N PHE A 244 2.61 10.65 -7.17
CA PHE A 244 1.95 11.43 -8.20
C PHE A 244 2.92 11.93 -9.28
N ALA A 245 4.03 12.55 -8.88
CA ALA A 245 5.01 13.07 -9.83
C ALA A 245 5.61 11.94 -10.68
N LEU A 246 5.87 10.78 -10.07
CA LEU A 246 6.40 9.62 -10.77
C LEU A 246 5.36 8.95 -11.68
N ALA A 247 4.09 8.87 -11.22
CA ALA A 247 2.98 8.39 -12.07
C ALA A 247 2.83 9.23 -13.33
N TYR A 248 2.89 10.56 -13.19
CA TYR A 248 2.90 11.46 -14.35
C TYR A 248 4.12 11.24 -15.24
N ALA A 249 5.32 11.15 -14.67
CA ALA A 249 6.54 10.96 -15.46
C ALA A 249 6.50 9.64 -16.26
N ALA A 250 6.02 8.55 -15.65
CA ALA A 250 5.84 7.26 -16.31
C ALA A 250 4.76 7.34 -17.41
N HIS A 251 3.63 8.02 -17.14
CA HIS A 251 2.59 8.26 -18.12
C HIS A 251 3.11 9.05 -19.32
N ARG A 252 3.87 10.11 -19.07
CA ARG A 252 4.48 10.95 -20.10
C ARG A 252 5.53 10.21 -20.92
N ALA A 253 6.24 9.25 -20.32
CA ALA A 253 7.21 8.43 -21.04
C ALA A 253 6.55 7.43 -22.00
N ASP A 254 5.34 6.95 -21.67
CA ASP A 254 4.54 6.06 -22.53
C ASP A 254 3.79 6.88 -23.64
N ASP A 255 3.26 8.05 -23.28
CA ASP A 255 2.53 8.95 -24.18
C ASP A 255 3.04 10.39 -24.07
N VAL A 256 3.72 10.88 -25.12
CA VAL A 256 4.26 12.25 -25.20
C VAL A 256 3.20 13.34 -25.10
N THR A 257 1.93 13.04 -25.28
CA THR A 257 0.81 14.00 -25.15
C THR A 257 0.21 14.03 -23.76
N ALA A 258 0.58 13.08 -22.86
CA ALA A 258 0.06 13.01 -21.52
C ALA A 258 0.34 14.29 -20.72
N THR A 259 -0.60 14.67 -19.87
CA THR A 259 -0.52 15.80 -18.95
C THR A 259 -0.60 15.31 -17.50
N PRO A 260 -0.26 16.12 -16.47
CA PRO A 260 -0.28 15.65 -15.08
C PRO A 260 -1.69 15.50 -14.49
N GLU A 261 -2.73 16.07 -15.11
CA GLU A 261 -4.09 16.04 -14.58
C GLU A 261 -4.66 14.63 -14.37
N PRO A 262 -4.48 13.63 -15.27
CA PRO A 262 -4.90 12.26 -15.00
C PRO A 262 -4.23 11.67 -13.75
N ALA A 263 -2.91 11.81 -13.61
CA ALA A 263 -2.19 11.31 -12.44
C ALA A 263 -2.63 12.00 -11.14
N TRP A 264 -2.94 13.29 -11.20
CA TRP A 264 -3.53 14.04 -10.09
C TRP A 264 -4.93 13.52 -9.73
N ALA A 265 -5.76 13.24 -10.72
CA ALA A 265 -7.08 12.64 -10.50
C ALA A 265 -6.96 11.25 -9.87
N TRP A 266 -5.98 10.42 -10.26
CA TRP A 266 -5.72 9.12 -9.62
C TRP A 266 -5.30 9.27 -8.16
N LEU A 267 -4.47 10.26 -7.83
CA LEU A 267 -4.09 10.56 -6.45
C LEU A 267 -5.32 10.93 -5.61
N GLN A 268 -6.14 11.87 -6.12
CA GLN A 268 -7.34 12.34 -5.42
C GLN A 268 -8.42 11.25 -5.27
N ALA A 269 -8.51 10.33 -6.23
CA ALA A 269 -9.46 9.23 -6.21
C ALA A 269 -9.25 8.26 -5.02
N GLY A 270 -8.06 8.26 -4.40
CA GLY A 270 -7.79 7.51 -3.17
C GLY A 270 -8.79 7.81 -2.04
N ALA A 271 -9.32 9.04 -1.97
CA ALA A 271 -10.36 9.42 -1.00
C ALA A 271 -11.64 8.56 -1.08
N HIS A 272 -11.87 7.84 -2.18
CA HIS A 272 -12.98 6.90 -2.26
C HIS A 272 -12.85 5.71 -1.28
N LEU A 273 -11.61 5.27 -1.04
CA LEU A 273 -11.33 4.15 -0.13
C LEU A 273 -11.44 4.58 1.35
N VAL A 274 -11.12 5.83 1.64
CA VAL A 274 -11.15 6.42 2.98
C VAL A 274 -11.73 7.84 2.90
N PRO A 275 -13.07 8.00 2.78
CA PRO A 275 -13.70 9.31 2.54
C PRO A 275 -13.44 10.36 3.63
N GLU A 276 -13.12 9.94 4.85
CA GLU A 276 -12.85 10.81 5.98
C GLU A 276 -11.65 11.75 5.71
N VAL A 277 -10.71 11.37 4.84
CA VAL A 277 -9.56 12.23 4.50
C VAL A 277 -9.97 13.56 3.85
N LEU A 278 -11.19 13.64 3.30
CA LEU A 278 -11.73 14.88 2.75
C LEU A 278 -11.97 15.95 3.83
N GLY A 279 -12.10 15.54 5.10
CA GLY A 279 -12.21 16.41 6.26
C GLY A 279 -10.85 16.77 6.91
N ASP A 280 -9.78 16.13 6.47
CA ASP A 280 -8.42 16.44 6.92
C ASP A 280 -7.86 17.66 6.19
N GLU A 281 -6.85 18.28 6.77
CA GLU A 281 -6.17 19.43 6.16
C GLU A 281 -4.67 19.18 6.10
N VAL A 282 -4.09 19.30 4.92
CA VAL A 282 -2.63 19.27 4.71
C VAL A 282 -2.18 20.61 4.14
N THR A 283 -1.39 21.35 4.90
CA THR A 283 -0.77 22.59 4.46
C THR A 283 0.63 22.28 3.90
N TRP A 284 0.86 22.65 2.66
CA TRP A 284 2.08 22.34 1.92
C TRP A 284 3.04 23.55 1.87
N SER A 285 4.34 23.27 1.82
CA SER A 285 5.41 24.24 1.49
C SER A 285 5.40 24.60 -0.01
N ALA A 286 4.22 24.91 -0.54
CA ALA A 286 3.99 25.19 -1.95
C ALA A 286 3.05 26.38 -2.11
N ASP A 287 3.24 27.16 -3.18
CA ASP A 287 2.45 28.35 -3.45
C ASP A 287 1.05 28.03 -4.04
N ARG A 288 0.89 26.85 -4.60
CA ARG A 288 -0.37 26.38 -5.23
C ARG A 288 -0.45 24.86 -5.31
N ALA A 289 -1.68 24.33 -5.26
CA ALA A 289 -1.98 22.92 -5.49
C ALA A 289 -2.38 22.67 -6.96
N ASP A 290 -1.52 23.07 -7.87
CA ASP A 290 -1.72 22.92 -9.31
C ASP A 290 -0.94 21.70 -9.80
N PRO A 291 -1.52 20.75 -10.56
CA PRO A 291 -0.84 19.53 -10.98
C PRO A 291 0.47 19.78 -11.73
N TRP A 292 0.53 20.79 -12.62
CA TRP A 292 1.76 21.15 -13.33
C TRP A 292 2.81 21.71 -12.38
N TYR A 293 2.40 22.56 -11.44
CA TYR A 293 3.31 23.10 -10.44
C TYR A 293 3.90 21.99 -9.57
N LEU A 294 3.05 21.12 -9.00
CA LEU A 294 3.47 20.07 -8.07
C LEU A 294 4.32 19.00 -8.76
N ALA A 295 4.01 18.63 -10.03
CA ALA A 295 4.78 17.64 -10.77
C ALA A 295 6.23 18.07 -11.04
N PHE A 296 6.51 19.37 -11.06
CA PHE A 296 7.82 19.95 -11.38
C PHE A 296 8.49 20.70 -10.20
N THR A 297 7.86 20.73 -9.03
CA THR A 297 8.44 21.38 -7.85
C THR A 297 8.93 20.32 -6.86
N PRO A 298 10.24 19.98 -6.89
CA PRO A 298 10.78 19.00 -5.95
C PRO A 298 10.81 19.56 -4.53
N GLY A 299 10.70 18.65 -3.55
CA GLY A 299 10.87 18.99 -2.14
C GLY A 299 9.66 19.71 -1.50
N VAL A 300 8.49 19.65 -2.12
CA VAL A 300 7.24 20.05 -1.47
C VAL A 300 6.99 19.13 -0.28
N ARG A 301 6.76 19.73 0.90
CA ARG A 301 6.57 19.00 2.17
C ARG A 301 5.28 19.44 2.84
N ALA A 302 4.66 18.53 3.58
CA ALA A 302 3.59 18.91 4.50
C ALA A 302 4.18 19.67 5.69
N GLU A 303 3.81 20.93 5.85
CA GLU A 303 4.24 21.76 6.98
C GLU A 303 3.32 21.59 8.19
N ARG A 304 2.03 21.36 7.92
CA ARG A 304 1.02 21.13 8.93
C ARG A 304 -0.01 20.12 8.43
N VAL A 305 -0.37 19.17 9.30
CA VAL A 305 -1.42 18.19 9.01
C VAL A 305 -2.42 18.17 10.17
N VAL A 306 -3.71 18.22 9.83
CA VAL A 306 -4.83 18.09 10.76
C VAL A 306 -5.64 16.85 10.39
N VAL A 307 -5.82 15.95 11.33
CA VAL A 307 -6.65 14.73 11.17
C VAL A 307 -7.73 14.76 12.22
N ASP A 308 -9.00 14.64 11.80
CA ASP A 308 -10.17 14.70 12.69
C ASP A 308 -10.19 15.96 13.59
N GLY A 309 -9.68 17.10 13.09
CA GLY A 309 -9.59 18.36 13.82
C GLY A 309 -8.40 18.46 14.81
N GLU A 310 -7.59 17.40 14.92
CA GLU A 310 -6.37 17.39 15.75
C GLU A 310 -5.14 17.69 14.88
N VAL A 311 -4.25 18.60 15.34
CA VAL A 311 -2.97 18.85 14.68
C VAL A 311 -2.03 17.67 14.99
N VAL A 312 -1.68 16.90 13.97
CA VAL A 312 -0.79 15.72 14.08
C VAL A 312 0.60 15.95 13.49
N VAL A 313 0.77 17.00 12.67
CA VAL A 313 2.07 17.47 12.17
C VAL A 313 2.12 18.99 12.27
N GLU A 314 3.22 19.51 12.77
CA GLU A 314 3.53 20.94 12.81
C GLU A 314 5.00 21.17 12.45
N GLY A 315 5.27 22.13 11.57
CA GLY A 315 6.61 22.41 11.07
C GLY A 315 7.25 21.23 10.33
N GLY A 316 6.44 20.32 9.77
CA GLY A 316 6.90 19.11 9.07
C GLY A 316 7.25 17.95 9.99
N HIS A 317 6.95 18.03 11.29
CA HIS A 317 7.24 16.98 12.28
C HIS A 317 5.96 16.48 12.94
N CYS A 318 5.85 15.15 13.10
CA CYS A 318 4.75 14.56 13.84
C CYS A 318 4.75 15.02 15.29
N THR A 319 3.59 15.48 15.79
CA THR A 319 3.43 16.05 17.14
C THR A 319 2.65 15.15 18.10
N LYS A 320 1.99 14.13 17.57
CA LYS A 320 1.14 13.23 18.37
C LYS A 320 1.94 12.21 19.17
N VAL A 321 3.12 11.85 18.68
CA VAL A 321 4.06 10.91 19.31
C VAL A 321 5.47 11.47 19.32
N ASP A 322 6.34 10.87 20.12
CA ASP A 322 7.78 11.15 20.06
C ASP A 322 8.40 10.47 18.83
N ALA A 323 8.32 11.15 17.69
CA ALA A 323 8.79 10.65 16.40
C ALA A 323 10.28 10.30 16.39
N GLU A 324 11.11 11.09 17.12
CA GLU A 324 12.55 10.84 17.22
C GLU A 324 12.84 9.53 17.99
N ARG A 325 12.10 9.29 19.07
CA ARG A 325 12.18 8.03 19.81
C ARG A 325 11.72 6.85 18.93
N ILE A 326 10.63 7.01 18.15
CA ILE A 326 10.16 5.97 17.22
C ILE A 326 11.25 5.67 16.19
N ARG A 327 11.85 6.68 15.57
CA ARG A 327 12.94 6.51 14.60
C ARG A 327 14.15 5.79 15.21
N ALA A 328 14.57 6.20 16.40
CA ALA A 328 15.71 5.60 17.08
C ALA A 328 15.44 4.11 17.38
N ARG A 329 14.26 3.81 17.93
CA ARG A 329 13.89 2.43 18.24
C ARG A 329 13.69 1.58 17.00
N ALA A 330 12.99 2.08 15.99
CA ALA A 330 12.81 1.40 14.71
C ALA A 330 14.15 1.07 14.03
N TRP A 331 15.16 1.94 14.18
CA TRP A 331 16.51 1.65 13.70
C TRP A 331 17.20 0.51 14.45
N GLU A 332 16.98 0.37 15.76
CA GLU A 332 17.46 -0.78 16.55
C GLU A 332 16.77 -2.05 16.08
N GLU A 333 15.45 -2.03 15.94
CA GLU A 333 14.63 -3.16 15.48
C GLU A 333 14.95 -3.56 14.03
N ALA A 334 15.26 -2.59 13.16
CA ALA A 334 15.70 -2.89 11.80
C ALA A 334 16.98 -3.73 11.81
N ARG A 335 17.96 -3.42 12.68
CA ARG A 335 19.19 -4.21 12.79
C ARG A 335 18.93 -5.63 13.34
N GLU A 336 17.98 -5.76 14.27
CA GLU A 336 17.54 -7.06 14.77
C GLU A 336 16.90 -7.87 13.64
N LEU A 337 15.95 -7.28 12.90
CA LEU A 337 15.32 -7.89 11.74
C LEU A 337 16.37 -8.35 10.72
N TRP A 338 17.32 -7.47 10.35
CA TRP A 338 18.36 -7.79 9.37
C TRP A 338 19.30 -8.92 9.82
N SER A 339 19.46 -9.12 11.12
CA SER A 339 20.25 -10.24 11.66
C SER A 339 19.59 -11.60 11.44
N ARG A 340 18.28 -11.63 11.14
CA ARG A 340 17.48 -12.82 10.87
C ARG A 340 17.43 -13.17 9.36
N LEU A 341 17.90 -12.26 8.49
CA LEU A 341 17.93 -12.42 7.02
C LEU A 341 19.26 -13.05 6.58
#